data_686fc65169aca2d21191cd6afe7e91fb
#
_entry.id   686fc65169aca2d21191cd6afe7e91fb
#
_cell.length_a   1.000
_cell.length_b   1.000
_cell.length_c   1.000
_cell.angle_alpha   90.00
_cell.angle_beta   90.00
_cell.angle_gamma   90.00
#
_symmetry.space_group_name_H-M   'P 1'
#
loop_
_entity.id
_entity.type
_entity.pdbx_description
1 polymer ?
#
loop_
_entity_poly.entity_id
_entity_poly.type
_entity_poly.pdbx_seq_one_letter_code
_entity_poly.pdbx_strand_id
1 'polypeptide(L)'
;MQKRTAYCENPICSLAVLSVMGDRTDQQDDFGYMLDDERSLIIVCDGMGGHEGGRLASNAAVNRFILQYKSAPKNYEIIPFLEECTALANADVLNLKTASGEKLNAGSTLVAVMSVSY
;
A
#
# COMPACT_ATOMS: atom_id res chain seq x y z
N MET A 1 21.31 -8.08 3.88
CA MET A 1 20.21 -7.15 4.20
C MET A 1 19.41 -6.87 2.94
N GLN A 2 18.10 -7.09 2.97
CA GLN A 2 17.23 -6.76 1.86
C GLN A 2 16.92 -5.26 1.87
N LYS A 3 16.98 -4.64 0.69
CA LYS A 3 16.79 -3.20 0.56
C LYS A 3 16.01 -2.92 -0.73
N ARG A 4 14.99 -2.09 -0.64
CA ARG A 4 14.21 -1.60 -1.80
C ARG A 4 14.29 -0.08 -1.84
N THR A 5 14.53 0.46 -3.03
CA THR A 5 14.55 1.90 -3.23
C THR A 5 13.72 2.26 -4.46
N ALA A 6 13.13 3.44 -4.43
CA ALA A 6 12.43 3.99 -5.58
C ALA A 6 12.60 5.51 -5.60
N TYR A 7 12.64 6.07 -6.80
CA TYR A 7 12.62 7.52 -7.01
C TYR A 7 11.78 7.83 -8.23
N CYS A 8 10.91 8.81 -8.11
CA CYS A 8 10.14 9.32 -9.26
C CYS A 8 9.74 10.77 -9.00
N GLU A 9 9.31 11.44 -10.05
CA GLU A 9 8.86 12.83 -9.94
C GLU A 9 7.75 13.12 -10.96
N ASN A 10 6.94 14.12 -10.65
CA ASN A 10 6.01 14.74 -11.58
C ASN A 10 6.15 16.26 -11.43
N PRO A 11 5.37 17.09 -12.19
CA PRO A 11 5.50 18.54 -12.10
C PRO A 11 5.26 19.15 -10.73
N ILE A 12 4.59 18.44 -9.81
CA ILE A 12 4.23 18.97 -8.50
C ILE A 12 5.05 18.38 -7.35
N CYS A 13 5.70 17.23 -7.53
CA CYS A 13 6.46 16.65 -6.44
C CYS A 13 7.56 15.70 -6.92
N SER A 14 8.54 15.48 -6.06
CA SER A 14 9.53 14.41 -6.18
C SER A 14 9.31 13.42 -5.04
N LEU A 15 9.48 12.15 -5.32
CA LEU A 15 9.29 11.08 -4.36
C LEU A 15 10.52 10.18 -4.30
N ALA A 16 10.99 9.92 -3.11
CA ALA A 16 12.02 8.89 -2.86
C ALA A 16 11.54 7.96 -1.77
N VAL A 17 11.78 6.69 -1.93
CA VAL A 17 11.38 5.66 -0.97
C VAL A 17 12.57 4.74 -0.70
N LEU A 18 12.75 4.40 0.57
CA LEU A 18 13.73 3.43 1.01
C LEU A 18 13.03 2.45 1.95
N SER A 19 13.16 1.16 1.67
CA SER A 19 12.71 0.08 2.55
C SER A 19 13.88 -0.86 2.82
N VAL A 20 14.16 -1.10 4.09
CA VAL A 20 15.29 -1.90 4.54
C VAL A 20 14.80 -2.92 5.55
N MET A 21 15.18 -4.19 5.35
CA MET A 21 14.79 -5.25 6.28
C MET A 21 15.51 -5.16 7.62
N GLY A 22 16.73 -4.60 7.64
CA GLY A 22 17.54 -4.52 8.84
C GLY A 22 18.04 -5.89 9.28
N ASP A 23 18.00 -6.16 10.58
CA ASP A 23 18.44 -7.41 11.17
C ASP A 23 17.36 -8.49 11.21
N ARG A 24 16.20 -8.22 10.65
CA ARG A 24 15.12 -9.20 10.60
C ARG A 24 15.34 -10.22 9.49
N THR A 25 14.70 -11.39 9.64
CA THR A 25 14.77 -12.46 8.66
C THR A 25 13.66 -12.38 7.62
N ASP A 26 12.66 -11.54 7.85
CA ASP A 26 11.48 -11.40 6.98
C ASP A 26 11.04 -9.94 6.93
N GLN A 27 10.77 -9.44 5.71
CA GLN A 27 10.27 -8.10 5.49
C GLN A 27 8.74 -8.14 5.39
N GLN A 28 8.07 -7.52 6.37
CA GLN A 28 6.62 -7.45 6.43
C GLN A 28 6.06 -6.08 6.07
N ASP A 29 6.94 -5.12 5.77
CA ASP A 29 6.55 -3.80 5.29
C ASP A 29 6.40 -3.83 3.77
N ASP A 30 5.50 -3.01 3.27
CA ASP A 30 5.38 -2.76 1.84
C ASP A 30 5.06 -1.30 1.59
N PHE A 31 5.35 -0.84 0.39
CA PHE A 31 5.00 0.50 -0.05
C PHE A 31 4.56 0.48 -1.50
N GLY A 32 3.80 1.50 -1.88
CA GLY A 32 3.43 1.72 -3.27
C GLY A 32 3.32 3.20 -3.55
N TYR A 33 3.38 3.58 -4.82
CA TYR A 33 3.22 4.96 -5.21
C TYR A 33 2.68 5.05 -6.64
N MET A 34 1.96 6.13 -6.89
CA MET A 34 1.47 6.48 -8.22
C MET A 34 1.63 7.99 -8.40
N LEU A 35 2.21 8.39 -9.52
CA LEU A 35 2.34 9.80 -9.88
C LEU A 35 1.78 10.00 -11.28
N ASP A 36 0.87 10.95 -11.42
CA ASP A 36 0.48 11.50 -12.73
C ASP A 36 0.79 13.00 -12.76
N ASP A 37 0.37 13.71 -13.80
CA ASP A 37 0.71 15.12 -13.96
C ASP A 37 0.07 16.05 -12.93
N GLU A 38 -1.01 15.61 -12.29
CA GLU A 38 -1.82 16.45 -11.40
C GLU A 38 -1.92 15.90 -9.98
N ARG A 39 -1.71 14.59 -9.80
CA ARG A 39 -1.94 13.91 -8.52
C ARG A 39 -0.81 12.95 -8.21
N SER A 40 -0.67 12.65 -6.94
CA SER A 40 0.20 11.58 -6.50
C SER A 40 -0.44 10.83 -5.34
N LEU A 41 -0.04 9.58 -5.21
CA LEU A 41 -0.38 8.72 -4.06
C LEU A 41 0.89 8.05 -3.58
N ILE A 42 1.10 8.06 -2.29
CA ILE A 42 2.10 7.19 -1.65
C ILE A 42 1.42 6.46 -0.51
N ILE A 43 1.71 5.17 -0.37
CA ILE A 43 1.19 4.33 0.71
C ILE A 43 2.30 3.48 1.30
N VAL A 44 2.32 3.39 2.63
CA VAL A 44 3.25 2.57 3.38
C VAL A 44 2.45 1.73 4.36
N CYS A 45 2.72 0.44 4.39
CA CYS A 45 2.04 -0.52 5.24
C CYS A 45 3.06 -1.36 6.01
N ASP A 46 2.84 -1.52 7.32
CA ASP A 46 3.62 -2.40 8.18
C ASP A 46 2.71 -3.56 8.59
N GLY A 47 3.01 -4.74 8.07
CA GLY A 47 2.21 -5.93 8.28
C GLY A 47 2.51 -6.63 9.59
N MET A 48 1.52 -7.32 10.15
CA MET A 48 1.64 -8.11 11.35
C MET A 48 0.94 -9.45 11.18
N GLY A 49 1.51 -10.51 11.75
CA GLY A 49 0.96 -11.85 11.68
C GLY A 49 2.06 -12.89 11.57
N GLY A 50 1.81 -14.09 12.08
CA GLY A 50 2.76 -15.20 12.05
C GLY A 50 3.06 -15.66 10.61
N HIS A 51 4.22 -16.29 10.44
CA HIS A 51 4.67 -16.80 9.13
C HIS A 51 4.68 -15.70 8.07
N GLU A 52 3.96 -15.89 6.98
CA GLU A 52 3.87 -14.90 5.89
C GLU A 52 2.70 -13.93 6.04
N GLY A 53 1.93 -14.02 7.12
CA GLY A 53 0.69 -13.26 7.28
C GLY A 53 0.87 -11.76 7.18
N GLY A 54 1.86 -11.22 7.87
CA GLY A 54 2.12 -9.77 7.84
C GLY A 54 2.50 -9.28 6.44
N ARG A 55 3.35 -10.03 5.74
CA ARG A 55 3.75 -9.68 4.39
C ARG A 55 2.57 -9.72 3.42
N LEU A 56 1.75 -10.76 3.50
CA LEU A 56 0.55 -10.87 2.65
C LEU A 56 -0.45 -9.74 2.94
N ALA A 57 -0.62 -9.38 4.20
CA ALA A 57 -1.53 -8.30 4.58
C ALA A 57 -1.06 -6.94 4.07
N SER A 58 0.21 -6.59 4.27
CA SER A 58 0.75 -5.31 3.77
C SER A 58 0.71 -5.24 2.25
N ASN A 59 1.07 -6.32 1.57
CA ASN A 59 1.00 -6.39 0.11
C ASN A 59 -0.44 -6.22 -0.39
N ALA A 60 -1.40 -6.87 0.24
CA ALA A 60 -2.80 -6.76 -0.15
C ALA A 60 -3.31 -5.32 -0.03
N ALA A 61 -2.97 -4.65 1.07
CA ALA A 61 -3.38 -3.27 1.28
C ALA A 61 -2.78 -2.32 0.25
N VAL A 62 -1.47 -2.42 0.00
CA VAL A 62 -0.78 -1.61 -1.01
C VAL A 62 -1.38 -1.85 -2.40
N ASN A 63 -1.56 -3.11 -2.79
CA ASN A 63 -2.08 -3.47 -4.10
C ASN A 63 -3.49 -2.94 -4.31
N ARG A 64 -4.33 -2.94 -3.29
CA ARG A 64 -5.69 -2.42 -3.41
C ARG A 64 -5.69 -0.91 -3.67
N PHE A 65 -4.87 -0.14 -2.97
CA PHE A 65 -4.76 1.29 -3.20
C PHE A 65 -4.28 1.62 -4.62
N ILE A 66 -3.27 0.90 -5.09
CA ILE A 66 -2.74 1.09 -6.45
C ILE A 66 -3.81 0.75 -7.50
N LEU A 67 -4.53 -0.36 -7.31
CA LEU A 67 -5.59 -0.77 -8.23
C LEU A 67 -6.71 0.28 -8.29
N GLN A 68 -7.14 0.80 -7.14
CA GLN A 68 -8.18 1.83 -7.09
C GLN A 68 -7.72 3.13 -7.74
N TYR A 69 -6.48 3.53 -7.52
CA TYR A 69 -5.92 4.73 -8.16
C TYR A 69 -5.95 4.60 -9.69
N LYS A 70 -5.55 3.45 -10.22
CA LYS A 70 -5.52 3.20 -11.67
C LYS A 70 -6.90 3.20 -12.31
N SER A 71 -7.92 2.77 -11.57
CA SER A 71 -9.28 2.64 -12.10
C SER A 71 -10.19 3.83 -11.78
N ALA A 72 -9.76 4.75 -10.93
CA ALA A 72 -10.57 5.90 -10.54
C ALA A 72 -10.67 6.93 -11.68
N PRO A 73 -11.83 7.60 -11.84
CA PRO A 73 -11.92 8.72 -12.78
C PRO A 73 -11.03 9.89 -12.32
N LYS A 74 -10.54 10.69 -13.25
CA LYS A 74 -9.56 11.75 -12.96
C LYS A 74 -10.08 12.84 -12.02
N ASN A 75 -11.37 13.04 -11.92
CA ASN A 75 -12.00 14.09 -11.12
C ASN A 75 -12.62 13.59 -9.81
N TYR A 76 -12.15 12.45 -9.30
CA TYR A 76 -12.68 11.93 -8.05
C TYR A 76 -12.28 12.81 -6.85
N GLU A 77 -13.12 12.80 -5.82
CA GLU A 77 -12.83 13.49 -4.57
C GLU A 77 -11.89 12.65 -3.71
N ILE A 78 -10.89 13.30 -3.10
CA ILE A 78 -9.81 12.58 -2.41
C ILE A 78 -10.29 11.88 -1.14
N ILE A 79 -11.07 12.55 -0.30
CA ILE A 79 -11.48 11.97 0.99
C ILE A 79 -12.36 10.73 0.77
N PRO A 80 -13.43 10.78 -0.02
CA PRO A 80 -14.20 9.57 -0.31
C PRO A 80 -13.38 8.47 -0.98
N PHE A 81 -12.44 8.84 -1.85
CA PHE A 81 -11.56 7.88 -2.49
C PHE A 81 -10.70 7.13 -1.46
N LEU A 82 -10.06 7.86 -0.53
CA LEU A 82 -9.23 7.24 0.50
C LEU A 82 -10.05 6.38 1.45
N GLU A 83 -11.27 6.81 1.78
CA GLU A 83 -12.18 6.01 2.61
C GLU A 83 -12.56 4.69 1.92
N GLU A 84 -12.90 4.75 0.65
CA GLU A 84 -13.24 3.55 -0.13
C GLU A 84 -12.04 2.61 -0.26
N CYS A 85 -10.86 3.14 -0.58
CA CYS A 85 -9.64 2.34 -0.66
C CYS A 85 -9.37 1.61 0.66
N THR A 86 -9.53 2.31 1.78
CA THR A 86 -9.30 1.75 3.10
C THR A 86 -10.30 0.63 3.41
N ALA A 87 -11.56 0.82 3.10
CA ALA A 87 -12.59 -0.20 3.30
C ALA A 87 -12.32 -1.45 2.45
N LEU A 88 -11.97 -1.26 1.18
CA LEU A 88 -11.66 -2.37 0.28
C LEU A 88 -10.37 -3.10 0.70
N ALA A 89 -9.34 -2.36 1.10
CA ALA A 89 -8.10 -2.96 1.59
C ALA A 89 -8.36 -3.79 2.85
N ASN A 90 -9.16 -3.28 3.77
CA ASN A 90 -9.54 -4.02 4.97
C ASN A 90 -10.28 -5.32 4.62
N ALA A 91 -11.20 -5.26 3.67
CA ALA A 91 -11.91 -6.46 3.21
C ALA A 91 -10.94 -7.48 2.59
N ASP A 92 -9.99 -7.03 1.78
CA ASP A 92 -8.98 -7.91 1.17
C ASP A 92 -8.15 -8.61 2.24
N VAL A 93 -7.69 -7.87 3.26
CA VAL A 93 -6.89 -8.44 4.35
C VAL A 93 -7.71 -9.46 5.15
N LEU A 94 -8.97 -9.13 5.46
CA LEU A 94 -9.86 -10.03 6.20
C LEU A 94 -10.15 -11.32 5.42
N ASN A 95 -10.08 -11.30 4.10
CA ASN A 95 -10.34 -12.46 3.25
C ASN A 95 -9.10 -13.27 2.90
N LEU A 96 -7.93 -12.91 3.42
CA LEU A 96 -6.71 -13.68 3.20
C LEU A 96 -6.82 -15.07 3.82
N LYS A 97 -6.31 -16.07 3.07
CA LYS A 97 -6.37 -17.46 3.48
C LYS A 97 -5.01 -18.13 3.28
N THR A 98 -4.76 -19.15 4.07
CA THR A 98 -3.60 -20.03 3.88
C THR A 98 -3.78 -20.87 2.61
N ALA A 99 -2.72 -21.56 2.19
CA ALA A 99 -2.79 -22.47 1.05
C ALA A 99 -3.82 -23.57 1.23
N SER A 100 -4.13 -23.98 2.47
CA SER A 100 -5.15 -24.97 2.79
C SER A 100 -6.57 -24.41 2.89
N GLY A 101 -6.74 -23.10 2.68
CA GLY A 101 -8.06 -22.44 2.72
C GLY A 101 -8.50 -21.95 4.08
N GLU A 102 -7.66 -22.03 5.09
CA GLU A 102 -7.95 -21.51 6.42
C GLU A 102 -7.75 -20.00 6.46
N LYS A 103 -8.57 -19.31 7.26
CA LYS A 103 -8.47 -17.87 7.44
C LYS A 103 -7.10 -17.52 8.02
N LEU A 104 -6.42 -16.56 7.40
CA LEU A 104 -5.14 -16.07 7.87
C LEU A 104 -5.37 -15.01 8.96
N ASN A 105 -4.74 -15.18 10.12
CA ASN A 105 -4.82 -14.19 11.18
C ASN A 105 -3.71 -13.17 11.00
N ALA A 106 -3.98 -12.15 10.23
CA ALA A 106 -3.01 -11.13 9.86
C ALA A 106 -3.66 -9.76 9.77
N GLY A 107 -2.85 -8.73 9.85
CA GLY A 107 -3.28 -7.35 9.72
C GLY A 107 -2.14 -6.48 9.19
N SER A 108 -2.44 -5.22 8.98
CA SER A 108 -1.45 -4.24 8.55
C SER A 108 -1.80 -2.85 9.07
N THR A 109 -0.79 -2.08 9.42
CA THR A 109 -0.94 -0.64 9.52
C THR A 109 -1.02 -0.06 8.09
N LEU A 110 -1.48 1.18 7.99
CA LEU A 110 -1.60 1.85 6.71
C LEU A 110 -1.44 3.35 6.91
N VAL A 111 -0.53 3.94 6.15
CA VAL A 111 -0.40 5.39 6.03
C VAL A 111 -0.42 5.73 4.55
N ALA A 112 -1.32 6.61 4.15
CA ALA A 112 -1.41 7.05 2.76
C ALA A 112 -1.44 8.56 2.69
N VAL A 113 -0.77 9.11 1.69
CA VAL A 113 -0.75 10.55 1.41
C VAL A 113 -1.05 10.76 -0.06
N MET A 114 -1.93 11.70 -0.34
CA MET A 114 -2.19 12.15 -1.70
C MET A 114 -1.88 13.63 -1.84
N SER A 115 -1.29 14.00 -2.96
CA SER A 115 -1.11 15.39 -3.34
C SER A 115 -1.92 15.68 -4.61
N VAL A 116 -2.41 16.90 -4.71
CA VAL A 116 -3.22 17.36 -5.84
C VAL A 116 -2.74 18.74 -6.27
N SER A 117 -2.63 18.93 -7.58
CA SER A 117 -2.38 20.24 -8.19
C SER A 117 -3.70 20.96 -8.41
N TYR A 118 -3.75 22.23 -8.03
CA TYR A 118 -4.90 23.09 -8.28
C TYR A 118 -4.63 24.06 -9.42
#